data_cca3c65c9940765c8a918974ccdc4365
#
_entry.id   cca3c65c9940765c8a918974ccdc4365
#
_cell.length_a   1.000
_cell.length_b   1.000
_cell.length_c   1.000
_cell.angle_alpha   90.00
_cell.angle_beta   90.00
_cell.angle_gamma   90.00
#
_symmetry.space_group_name_H-M   'P 1'
#
loop_
_entity.id
_entity.type
_entity.pdbx_description
1 polymer ?
#
loop_
_entity_poly.entity_id
_entity_poly.type
_entity_poly.pdbx_seq_one_letter_code
_entity_poly.pdbx_strand_id
1 'polypeptide(L)'
;LVGSEMCIRDRLYSEGYTAVINTTINSKGSATYNNAVMAAEEFYSVHPEAKGKFTIYNIDGESYSGAYGYAVVQGAMKATKDVPAADIVAFMEDWIKNCVIFFAPYTLKYAKKSGRIPSAAAFVGEVMGLRPIMRIHDHAIVTETKVRGDKAIVPKILDLTVKEMIPQTPYCIVYGNDESVRD
;
A
#
# COMPACT_ATOMS: atom_id res chain seq x y z
N LEU A 1 6.97 10.27 15.89
CA LEU A 1 6.02 9.34 15.25
C LEU A 1 5.57 8.23 16.21
N VAL A 2 6.48 7.56 16.94
CA VAL A 2 6.11 6.51 17.92
C VAL A 2 5.17 7.07 18.99
N GLY A 3 5.45 8.25 19.55
CA GLY A 3 4.60 8.87 20.57
C GLY A 3 3.17 9.18 20.11
N SER A 4 2.97 9.62 18.86
CA SER A 4 1.61 9.87 18.33
C SER A 4 0.85 8.56 18.08
N GLU A 5 1.54 7.50 17.68
CA GLU A 5 0.98 6.16 17.53
C GLU A 5 0.51 5.60 18.89
N MET A 6 1.30 5.82 19.96
CA MET A 6 0.90 5.45 21.32
C MET A 6 -0.37 6.19 21.78
N CYS A 7 -0.43 7.50 21.64
CA CYS A 7 -1.60 8.29 22.03
C CYS A 7 -2.91 7.81 21.38
N ILE A 8 -2.83 7.32 20.13
CA ILE A 8 -4.01 6.74 19.46
C ILE A 8 -4.43 5.43 20.15
N ARG A 9 -3.49 4.56 20.49
CA ARG A 9 -3.77 3.27 21.15
C ARG A 9 -4.28 3.45 22.56
N ASP A 10 -3.68 4.37 23.34
CA ASP A 10 -4.12 4.74 24.68
C ASP A 10 -5.58 5.19 24.66
N ARG A 11 -5.93 6.07 23.72
CA ARG A 11 -7.29 6.56 23.54
C ARG A 11 -8.26 5.43 23.21
N LEU A 12 -7.95 4.59 22.20
CA LEU A 12 -8.82 3.50 21.80
C LEU A 12 -9.03 2.49 22.93
N TYR A 13 -7.99 2.17 23.68
CA TYR A 13 -8.09 1.30 24.84
C TYR A 13 -8.98 1.92 25.94
N SER A 14 -8.79 3.21 26.24
CA SER A 14 -9.61 3.93 27.23
C SER A 14 -11.09 4.06 26.83
N GLU A 15 -11.37 4.11 25.51
CA GLU A 15 -12.72 4.11 24.94
C GLU A 15 -13.39 2.74 24.94
N GLY A 16 -12.67 1.68 25.37
CA GLY A 16 -13.21 0.33 25.53
C GLY A 16 -13.18 -0.55 24.27
N TYR A 17 -12.43 -0.13 23.24
CA TYR A 17 -12.21 -1.02 22.10
C TYR A 17 -11.41 -2.25 22.51
N THR A 18 -11.68 -3.38 21.87
CA THR A 18 -11.00 -4.66 22.14
C THR A 18 -9.92 -5.00 21.12
N ALA A 19 -9.91 -4.30 19.98
CA ALA A 19 -8.90 -4.47 18.94
C ALA A 19 -8.72 -3.19 18.12
N VAL A 20 -7.51 -3.04 17.56
CA VAL A 20 -7.19 -2.05 16.54
C VAL A 20 -6.42 -2.72 15.42
N ILE A 21 -6.80 -2.41 14.16
CA ILE A 21 -6.08 -2.83 12.96
C ILE A 21 -5.44 -1.59 12.36
N ASN A 22 -4.11 -1.54 12.40
CA ASN A 22 -3.30 -0.48 11.85
C ASN A 22 -2.62 -0.98 10.59
N THR A 23 -2.87 -0.33 9.45
CA THR A 23 -2.25 -0.69 8.17
C THR A 23 -1.34 0.44 7.72
N THR A 24 -0.10 0.11 7.43
CA THR A 24 0.91 1.10 7.05
C THR A 24 1.35 0.92 5.60
N ILE A 25 2.01 1.93 5.07
CA ILE A 25 2.67 1.87 3.77
C ILE A 25 3.82 0.83 3.81
N ASN A 26 4.19 0.32 2.64
CA ASN A 26 5.31 -0.61 2.40
C ASN A 26 6.51 -0.38 3.34
N SER A 27 6.82 -1.37 4.16
CA SER A 27 7.92 -1.33 5.14
C SER A 27 9.31 -1.21 4.50
N LYS A 28 9.49 -1.66 3.26
CA LYS A 28 10.76 -1.50 2.53
C LYS A 28 10.95 -0.08 2.00
N GLY A 29 9.87 0.72 1.91
CA GLY A 29 9.91 2.10 1.45
C GLY A 29 9.80 3.15 2.57
N SER A 30 9.42 2.74 3.78
CA SER A 30 9.18 3.65 4.91
C SER A 30 9.38 2.95 6.26
N ALA A 31 9.89 3.69 7.24
CA ALA A 31 10.02 3.20 8.62
C ALA A 31 8.67 3.15 9.39
N THR A 32 7.55 3.54 8.77
CA THR A 32 6.25 3.68 9.45
C THR A 32 5.79 2.37 10.06
N TYR A 33 5.94 1.26 9.35
CA TYR A 33 5.59 -0.07 9.87
C TYR A 33 6.39 -0.42 11.13
N ASN A 34 7.71 -0.27 11.08
CA ASN A 34 8.58 -0.56 12.23
C ASN A 34 8.24 0.34 13.43
N ASN A 35 7.94 1.63 13.18
CA ASN A 35 7.50 2.54 14.24
C ASN A 35 6.15 2.11 14.85
N ALA A 36 5.25 1.59 14.05
CA ALA A 36 3.96 1.08 14.53
C ALA A 36 4.12 -0.19 15.39
N VAL A 37 5.05 -1.08 15.03
CA VAL A 37 5.41 -2.26 15.83
C VAL A 37 6.02 -1.84 17.16
N MET A 38 7.02 -0.95 17.15
CA MET A 38 7.64 -0.43 18.37
C MET A 38 6.62 0.24 19.30
N ALA A 39 5.69 1.04 18.74
CA ALA A 39 4.64 1.67 19.52
C ALA A 39 3.65 0.66 20.14
N ALA A 40 3.43 -0.48 19.50
CA ALA A 40 2.60 -1.54 20.09
C ALA A 40 3.33 -2.24 21.26
N GLU A 41 4.62 -2.48 21.12
CA GLU A 41 5.45 -3.05 22.20
C GLU A 41 5.52 -2.11 23.40
N GLU A 42 5.74 -0.82 23.16
CA GLU A 42 5.75 0.21 24.19
C GLU A 42 4.40 0.34 24.88
N PHE A 43 3.28 0.32 24.13
CA PHE A 43 1.92 0.32 24.69
C PHE A 43 1.73 -0.83 25.69
N TYR A 44 2.07 -2.07 25.32
CA TYR A 44 1.94 -3.22 26.23
C TYR A 44 2.95 -3.23 27.38
N SER A 45 4.02 -2.46 27.29
CA SER A 45 4.96 -2.24 28.39
C SER A 45 4.36 -1.29 29.43
N VAL A 46 3.65 -0.24 28.97
CA VAL A 46 2.99 0.76 29.83
C VAL A 46 1.66 0.21 30.38
N HIS A 47 0.95 -0.59 29.59
CA HIS A 47 -0.36 -1.17 29.89
C HIS A 47 -0.34 -2.70 29.90
N PRO A 48 0.38 -3.35 30.86
CA PRO A 48 0.47 -4.80 30.89
C PRO A 48 -0.89 -5.47 31.11
N GLU A 49 -1.85 -4.80 31.75
CA GLU A 49 -3.24 -5.25 31.98
C GLU A 49 -4.08 -5.30 30.70
N ALA A 50 -3.63 -4.65 29.62
CA ALA A 50 -4.28 -4.68 28.32
C ALA A 50 -4.03 -5.98 27.54
N LYS A 51 -2.99 -6.74 27.92
CA LYS A 51 -2.67 -8.02 27.28
C LYS A 51 -3.84 -9.00 27.42
N GLY A 52 -4.30 -9.52 26.29
CA GLY A 52 -5.47 -10.41 26.22
C GLY A 52 -6.83 -9.72 26.25
N LYS A 53 -6.88 -8.38 26.43
CA LYS A 53 -8.13 -7.60 26.42
C LYS A 53 -8.20 -6.64 25.24
N PHE A 54 -7.07 -6.13 24.79
CA PHE A 54 -6.94 -5.23 23.65
C PHE A 54 -5.87 -5.75 22.72
N THR A 55 -6.21 -6.05 21.47
CA THR A 55 -5.29 -6.62 20.49
C THR A 55 -4.90 -5.56 19.46
N ILE A 56 -3.61 -5.38 19.25
CA ILE A 56 -3.06 -4.47 18.25
C ILE A 56 -2.53 -5.29 17.08
N TYR A 57 -3.17 -5.15 15.91
CA TYR A 57 -2.69 -5.71 14.66
C TYR A 57 -1.98 -4.63 13.86
N ASN A 58 -0.74 -4.89 13.45
CA ASN A 58 0.00 -4.04 12.53
C ASN A 58 0.16 -4.79 11.21
N ILE A 59 -0.43 -4.28 10.14
CA ILE A 59 -0.36 -4.86 8.80
C ILE A 59 0.60 -4.03 7.96
N ASP A 60 1.59 -4.68 7.35
CA ASP A 60 2.40 -4.08 6.31
C ASP A 60 1.58 -4.03 5.01
N GLY A 61 1.40 -2.85 4.45
CA GLY A 61 0.68 -2.68 3.18
C GLY A 61 1.45 -3.20 1.96
N GLU A 62 2.73 -3.57 2.10
CA GLU A 62 3.61 -4.14 1.06
C GLU A 62 3.64 -3.35 -0.25
N SER A 63 2.81 -2.35 -0.35
CA SER A 63 2.54 -1.57 -1.56
C SER A 63 2.26 -0.11 -1.23
N TYR A 64 1.55 0.59 -2.12
CA TYR A 64 1.28 2.02 -2.03
C TYR A 64 -0.17 2.34 -2.41
N SER A 65 -0.66 3.51 -1.95
CA SER A 65 -1.94 4.09 -2.38
C SER A 65 -3.15 3.15 -2.24
N GLY A 66 -3.96 3.03 -3.29
CA GLY A 66 -5.20 2.25 -3.30
C GLY A 66 -5.01 0.73 -3.14
N ALA A 67 -3.82 0.19 -3.35
CA ALA A 67 -3.58 -1.24 -3.25
C ALA A 67 -3.91 -1.79 -1.85
N TYR A 68 -3.36 -1.18 -0.80
CA TYR A 68 -3.73 -1.53 0.56
C TYR A 68 -4.93 -0.71 1.08
N GLY A 69 -5.14 0.50 0.55
CA GLY A 69 -6.25 1.37 0.95
C GLY A 69 -7.61 0.72 0.71
N TYR A 70 -7.79 -0.02 -0.37
CA TYR A 70 -9.02 -0.78 -0.63
C TYR A 70 -9.26 -1.85 0.44
N ALA A 71 -8.22 -2.59 0.83
CA ALA A 71 -8.32 -3.58 1.90
C ALA A 71 -8.79 -2.94 3.22
N VAL A 72 -8.27 -1.74 3.55
CA VAL A 72 -8.68 -0.99 4.75
C VAL A 72 -10.16 -0.63 4.70
N VAL A 73 -10.65 -0.11 3.56
CA VAL A 73 -12.08 0.22 3.39
C VAL A 73 -12.95 -1.02 3.54
N GLN A 74 -12.59 -2.13 2.90
CA GLN A 74 -13.34 -3.38 3.02
C GLN A 74 -13.27 -3.98 4.42
N GLY A 75 -12.12 -3.87 5.09
CA GLY A 75 -11.96 -4.26 6.48
C GLY A 75 -12.86 -3.45 7.42
N ALA A 76 -12.94 -2.13 7.24
CA ALA A 76 -13.86 -1.29 7.99
C ALA A 76 -15.32 -1.67 7.76
N MET A 77 -15.72 -1.95 6.50
CA MET A 77 -17.06 -2.43 6.19
C MET A 77 -17.38 -3.80 6.81
N LYS A 78 -16.41 -4.67 6.96
CA LYS A 78 -16.58 -5.97 7.68
C LYS A 78 -16.72 -5.74 9.17
N ALA A 79 -15.98 -4.82 9.76
CA ALA A 79 -16.08 -4.46 11.17
C ALA A 79 -17.48 -3.94 11.53
N THR A 80 -18.15 -3.18 10.65
CA THR A 80 -19.56 -2.74 10.88
C THR A 80 -20.58 -3.89 10.85
N LYS A 81 -20.16 -5.10 10.47
CA LYS A 81 -20.98 -6.30 10.43
C LYS A 81 -20.55 -7.32 11.51
N ASP A 82 -19.84 -6.85 12.52
CA ASP A 82 -19.33 -7.64 13.64
C ASP A 82 -18.45 -8.83 13.23
N VAL A 83 -17.76 -8.73 12.09
CA VAL A 83 -16.76 -9.74 11.69
C VAL A 83 -15.58 -9.67 12.67
N PRO A 84 -15.10 -10.81 13.21
CA PRO A 84 -13.97 -10.82 14.12
C PRO A 84 -12.73 -10.15 13.56
N ALA A 85 -11.99 -9.39 14.39
CA ALA A 85 -10.81 -8.64 13.94
C ALA A 85 -9.74 -9.54 13.29
N ALA A 86 -9.54 -10.75 13.78
CA ALA A 86 -8.59 -11.71 13.19
C ALA A 86 -8.99 -12.12 11.75
N ASP A 87 -10.29 -12.30 11.49
CA ASP A 87 -10.78 -12.64 10.15
C ASP A 87 -10.66 -11.45 9.18
N ILE A 88 -10.85 -10.22 9.71
CA ILE A 88 -10.62 -8.99 8.95
C ILE A 88 -9.14 -8.87 8.58
N VAL A 89 -8.25 -9.12 9.52
CA VAL A 89 -6.78 -9.10 9.29
C VAL A 89 -6.40 -10.11 8.22
N ALA A 90 -6.85 -11.35 8.34
CA ALA A 90 -6.58 -12.42 7.37
C ALA A 90 -7.06 -12.03 5.95
N PHE A 91 -8.26 -11.45 5.84
CA PHE A 91 -8.78 -10.92 4.58
C PHE A 91 -7.89 -9.81 4.02
N MET A 92 -7.47 -8.85 4.87
CA MET A 92 -6.67 -7.70 4.42
C MET A 92 -5.27 -8.12 3.96
N GLU A 93 -4.63 -9.05 4.67
CA GLU A 93 -3.32 -9.61 4.32
C GLU A 93 -3.38 -10.40 3.01
N ASP A 94 -4.42 -11.23 2.82
CA ASP A 94 -4.64 -11.96 1.56
C ASP A 94 -4.84 -10.99 0.39
N TRP A 95 -5.66 -9.94 0.58
CA TRP A 95 -5.85 -8.90 -0.43
C TRP A 95 -4.53 -8.23 -0.81
N ILE A 96 -3.78 -7.74 0.19
CA ILE A 96 -2.52 -7.02 -0.01
C ILE A 96 -1.52 -7.89 -0.78
N LYS A 97 -1.39 -9.14 -0.38
CA LYS A 97 -0.47 -10.11 -1.01
C LYS A 97 -0.79 -10.36 -2.49
N ASN A 98 -2.06 -10.33 -2.87
CA ASN A 98 -2.51 -10.59 -4.24
C ASN A 98 -2.66 -9.31 -5.08
N CYS A 99 -2.44 -8.12 -4.51
CA CYS A 99 -2.61 -6.87 -5.22
C CYS A 99 -1.35 -6.49 -6.01
N VAL A 100 -1.53 -6.10 -7.27
CA VAL A 100 -0.47 -5.63 -8.16
C VAL A 100 -0.81 -4.23 -8.65
N ILE A 101 0.20 -3.34 -8.69
CA ILE A 101 0.08 -2.02 -9.32
C ILE A 101 0.95 -1.99 -10.57
N PHE A 102 0.36 -1.60 -11.70
CA PHE A 102 1.08 -1.13 -12.87
C PHE A 102 0.97 0.38 -12.99
N PHE A 103 2.07 1.07 -13.20
CA PHE A 103 2.06 2.51 -13.39
C PHE A 103 3.17 2.98 -14.33
N ALA A 104 2.96 4.12 -14.96
CA ALA A 104 3.97 4.76 -15.80
C ALA A 104 4.14 6.22 -15.37
N PRO A 105 5.32 6.62 -14.89
CA PRO A 105 5.61 8.03 -14.65
C PRO A 105 5.91 8.73 -15.98
N TYR A 106 5.14 9.77 -16.30
CA TYR A 106 5.40 10.61 -17.47
C TYR A 106 6.70 11.44 -17.32
N THR A 107 7.16 11.62 -16.08
CA THR A 107 8.48 12.19 -15.77
C THR A 107 9.16 11.44 -14.65
N LEU A 108 10.43 11.13 -14.82
CA LEU A 108 11.23 10.44 -13.81
C LEU A 108 11.86 11.39 -12.78
N LYS A 109 11.70 12.71 -12.96
CA LYS A 109 12.32 13.74 -12.11
C LYS A 109 12.00 13.54 -10.63
N TYR A 110 10.72 13.30 -10.30
CA TYR A 110 10.27 13.11 -8.92
C TYR A 110 10.58 11.71 -8.41
N ALA A 111 10.46 10.70 -9.25
CA ALA A 111 10.81 9.32 -8.94
C ALA A 111 12.29 9.19 -8.53
N LYS A 112 13.21 9.83 -9.28
CA LYS A 112 14.64 9.89 -8.93
C LYS A 112 14.89 10.60 -7.60
N LYS A 113 14.20 11.73 -7.36
CA LYS A 113 14.36 12.49 -6.11
C LYS A 113 13.87 11.74 -4.88
N SER A 114 12.88 10.89 -5.02
CA SER A 114 12.30 10.14 -3.90
C SER A 114 13.28 9.12 -3.31
N GLY A 115 14.20 8.59 -4.12
CA GLY A 115 15.10 7.50 -3.73
C GLY A 115 14.40 6.15 -3.47
N ARG A 116 13.08 6.04 -3.71
CA ARG A 116 12.28 4.83 -3.48
C ARG A 116 12.14 3.97 -4.74
N ILE A 117 12.59 4.46 -5.89
CA ILE A 117 12.54 3.72 -7.16
C ILE A 117 13.98 3.59 -7.70
N PRO A 118 14.74 2.58 -7.23
CA PRO A 118 16.15 2.41 -7.64
C PRO A 118 16.31 2.26 -9.16
N SER A 119 15.37 1.58 -9.81
CA SER A 119 15.35 1.42 -11.27
C SER A 119 15.18 2.75 -12.03
N ALA A 120 14.60 3.78 -11.42
CA ALA A 120 14.52 5.11 -12.04
C ALA A 120 15.88 5.78 -12.18
N ALA A 121 16.87 5.44 -11.35
CA ALA A 121 18.24 5.94 -11.46
C ALA A 121 18.96 5.35 -12.67
N ALA A 122 18.61 4.12 -13.09
CA ALA A 122 19.18 3.49 -14.28
C ALA A 122 18.69 4.09 -15.61
N PHE A 123 17.64 4.91 -15.59
CA PHE A 123 17.22 5.71 -16.73
C PHE A 123 18.10 6.97 -16.85
N VAL A 124 19.36 6.76 -17.17
CA VAL A 124 20.29 7.85 -17.51
C VAL A 124 19.97 8.33 -18.92
N GLY A 125 19.33 9.48 -18.98
CA GLY A 125 18.89 10.13 -20.21
C GLY A 125 17.47 9.69 -20.61
N GLU A 126 16.62 10.68 -20.85
CA GLU A 126 15.34 10.49 -21.54
C GLU A 126 15.62 10.17 -23.03
N VAL A 127 16.28 9.02 -23.26
CA VAL A 127 16.69 8.63 -24.58
C VAL A 127 15.44 8.30 -25.39
N MET A 128 15.09 9.24 -26.30
CA MET A 128 14.24 8.99 -27.47
C MET A 128 12.83 8.47 -27.18
N GLY A 129 12.12 9.11 -26.23
CA GLY A 129 10.68 8.83 -26.04
C GLY A 129 10.37 7.44 -25.47
N LEU A 130 11.34 6.77 -24.83
CA LEU A 130 11.08 5.55 -24.09
C LEU A 130 10.42 5.87 -22.74
N ARG A 131 9.32 5.17 -22.46
CA ARG A 131 8.54 5.27 -21.22
C ARG A 131 8.59 3.95 -20.46
N PRO A 132 9.06 3.94 -19.20
CA PRO A 132 9.00 2.74 -18.37
C PRO A 132 7.59 2.50 -17.90
N ILE A 133 7.17 1.25 -17.91
CA ILE A 133 6.03 0.76 -17.15
C ILE A 133 6.60 0.03 -15.95
N MET A 134 6.21 0.47 -14.78
CA MET A 134 6.67 -0.04 -13.50
C MET A 134 5.62 -0.99 -12.92
N ARG A 135 6.09 -1.98 -12.17
CA ARG A 135 5.26 -2.89 -11.38
C ARG A 135 5.60 -2.76 -9.92
N ILE A 136 4.57 -2.71 -9.07
CA ILE A 136 4.72 -2.82 -7.61
C ILE A 136 4.00 -4.09 -7.17
N HIS A 137 4.72 -4.98 -6.55
CA HIS A 137 4.20 -6.21 -5.97
C HIS A 137 5.24 -6.76 -4.98
N ASP A 138 4.78 -7.37 -3.90
CA ASP A 138 5.64 -7.97 -2.88
C ASP A 138 6.81 -7.05 -2.49
N HIS A 139 6.47 -5.87 -1.97
CA HIS A 139 7.40 -4.81 -1.58
C HIS A 139 8.25 -4.19 -2.70
N ALA A 140 8.39 -4.83 -3.85
CA ALA A 140 9.31 -4.42 -4.88
C ALA A 140 8.68 -3.42 -5.87
N ILE A 141 9.50 -2.44 -6.31
CA ILE A 141 9.20 -1.56 -7.42
C ILE A 141 10.19 -1.87 -8.53
N VAL A 142 9.72 -2.50 -9.60
CA VAL A 142 10.57 -2.92 -10.72
C VAL A 142 10.10 -2.33 -12.04
N THR A 143 11.01 -2.22 -13.02
CA THR A 143 10.62 -1.91 -14.39
C THR A 143 10.13 -3.19 -15.05
N GLU A 144 8.84 -3.27 -15.31
CA GLU A 144 8.21 -4.42 -15.98
C GLU A 144 8.56 -4.43 -17.48
N THR A 145 8.39 -3.29 -18.13
CA THR A 145 8.70 -3.14 -19.55
C THR A 145 8.93 -1.68 -19.93
N LYS A 146 9.25 -1.43 -21.20
CA LYS A 146 9.39 -0.10 -21.77
C LYS A 146 8.60 0.00 -23.06
N VAL A 147 7.92 1.12 -23.25
CA VAL A 147 7.20 1.43 -24.50
C VAL A 147 7.74 2.71 -25.12
N ARG A 148 7.49 2.91 -26.41
CA ARG A 148 7.90 4.11 -27.12
C ARG A 148 6.73 5.07 -27.29
N GLY A 149 6.91 6.29 -26.77
CA GLY A 149 5.90 7.36 -26.81
C GLY A 149 4.77 7.19 -25.80
N ASP A 150 4.13 8.30 -25.46
CA ASP A 150 3.11 8.36 -24.41
C ASP A 150 1.84 7.57 -24.79
N LYS A 151 1.46 7.56 -26.07
CA LYS A 151 0.29 6.86 -26.58
C LYS A 151 0.34 5.33 -26.40
N ALA A 152 1.53 4.75 -26.21
CA ALA A 152 1.70 3.32 -26.00
C ALA A 152 1.58 2.88 -24.54
N ILE A 153 1.51 3.83 -23.60
CA ILE A 153 1.49 3.55 -22.15
C ILE A 153 0.20 2.83 -21.77
N VAL A 154 -0.95 3.47 -21.99
CA VAL A 154 -2.25 2.95 -21.54
C VAL A 154 -2.57 1.58 -22.15
N PRO A 155 -2.46 1.37 -23.49
CA PRO A 155 -2.68 0.05 -24.08
C PRO A 155 -1.78 -1.04 -23.47
N LYS A 156 -0.52 -0.70 -23.13
CA LYS A 156 0.40 -1.68 -22.54
C LYS A 156 0.07 -1.98 -21.08
N ILE A 157 -0.32 -0.99 -20.28
CA ILE A 157 -0.79 -1.22 -18.90
C ILE A 157 -2.04 -2.10 -18.91
N LEU A 158 -2.99 -1.86 -19.82
CA LEU A 158 -4.17 -2.69 -19.95
C LEU A 158 -3.82 -4.14 -20.32
N ASP A 159 -2.91 -4.35 -21.28
CA ASP A 159 -2.44 -5.68 -21.65
C ASP A 159 -1.84 -6.44 -20.47
N LEU A 160 -1.00 -5.79 -19.67
CA LEU A 160 -0.41 -6.36 -18.46
C LEU A 160 -1.47 -6.64 -17.39
N THR A 161 -2.38 -5.70 -17.17
CA THR A 161 -3.46 -5.87 -16.18
C THR A 161 -4.35 -7.05 -16.52
N VAL A 162 -4.79 -7.18 -17.78
CA VAL A 162 -5.64 -8.31 -18.22
C VAL A 162 -4.95 -9.65 -18.06
N LYS A 163 -3.63 -9.70 -18.24
CA LYS A 163 -2.85 -10.94 -18.09
C LYS A 163 -2.71 -11.40 -16.65
N GLU A 164 -2.64 -10.47 -15.70
CA GLU A 164 -2.38 -10.78 -14.28
C GLU A 164 -3.64 -10.69 -13.40
N MET A 165 -4.70 -10.04 -13.87
CA MET A 165 -5.89 -9.85 -13.05
C MET A 165 -6.56 -11.18 -12.69
N ILE A 166 -6.94 -11.31 -11.43
CA ILE A 166 -7.79 -12.39 -10.97
C ILE A 166 -9.21 -12.10 -11.45
N PRO A 167 -9.88 -13.01 -12.20
CA PRO A 167 -11.24 -12.77 -12.69
C PRO A 167 -12.22 -12.39 -11.58
N GLN A 168 -13.10 -11.44 -11.88
CA GLN A 168 -14.14 -10.94 -10.95
C GLN A 168 -13.61 -10.19 -9.72
N THR A 169 -12.32 -9.83 -9.68
CA THR A 169 -11.81 -8.92 -8.66
C THR A 169 -11.88 -7.47 -9.13
N PRO A 170 -12.08 -6.51 -8.21
CA PRO A 170 -12.10 -5.10 -8.55
C PRO A 170 -10.73 -4.59 -8.97
N TYR A 171 -10.73 -3.58 -9.82
CA TYR A 171 -9.54 -2.81 -10.17
C TYR A 171 -9.80 -1.32 -9.92
N CYS A 172 -8.73 -0.56 -9.75
CA CYS A 172 -8.79 0.88 -9.53
C CYS A 172 -7.83 1.57 -10.50
N ILE A 173 -8.32 2.62 -11.16
CA ILE A 173 -7.51 3.49 -12.00
C ILE A 173 -7.17 4.73 -11.20
N VAL A 174 -5.86 5.00 -11.03
CA VAL A 174 -5.34 6.20 -10.40
C VAL A 174 -4.61 7.02 -11.45
N TYR A 175 -5.00 8.26 -11.63
CA TYR A 175 -4.41 9.17 -12.60
C TYR A 175 -4.04 10.50 -11.94
N GLY A 176 -3.19 11.29 -12.61
CA GLY A 176 -2.78 12.61 -12.16
C GLY A 176 -3.81 13.69 -12.50
N ASN A 177 -3.34 14.90 -12.81
CA ASN A 177 -4.21 16.06 -13.10
C ASN A 177 -4.82 16.04 -14.51
N ASP A 178 -4.38 15.15 -15.39
CA ASP A 178 -4.86 15.06 -16.77
C ASP A 178 -5.90 13.95 -16.86
N GLU A 179 -7.18 14.34 -16.92
CA GLU A 179 -8.30 13.41 -17.00
C GLU A 179 -8.38 12.67 -18.34
N SER A 180 -7.78 13.23 -19.41
CA SER A 180 -7.75 12.57 -20.72
C SER A 180 -6.94 11.27 -20.72
N VAL A 181 -6.14 11.03 -19.71
CA VAL A 181 -5.39 9.77 -19.52
C VAL A 181 -6.29 8.65 -18.99
N ARG A 182 -7.41 9.00 -18.34
CA ARG A 182 -8.38 8.03 -17.82
C ARG A 182 -9.28 7.48 -18.94
N ASP A 183 -9.72 8.34 -19.86
CA ASP A 183 -10.66 8.07 -20.93
C ASP A 183 -9.96 7.45 -22.15
#